data_1a7a015747cb5ceb578893cee26170e0
#
_entry.id   1a7a015747cb5ceb578893cee26170e0
#
_cell.length_a   1.000
_cell.length_b   1.000
_cell.length_c   1.000
_cell.angle_alpha   90.00
_cell.angle_beta   90.00
_cell.angle_gamma   90.00
#
_symmetry.space_group_name_H-M   'P 1'
#
loop_
_entity.id
_entity.type
_entity.pdbx_description
1 polymer ?
#
loop_
_entity_poly.entity_id
_entity_poly.type
_entity_poly.pdbx_seq_one_letter_code
_entity_poly.pdbx_strand_id
1 'polypeptide(L)'
;MKKLLLLPMIAALLSSCSYKYYETTWVVDFTKYAKEGFYIYPVGTEVKEKNYIPLSQIEVKFHAGTEGEWTKENLSKESYSLNYQGFVVPKGDYIISRIVEEAKKFDANGIIDFKVIETPQGRSASGMAVKIQ
;
A
#
# COMPACT_ATOMS: atom_id res chain seq x y z
N MET A 1 -57.49 -12.19 -4.48
CA MET A 1 -56.63 -11.71 -3.40
C MET A 1 -55.14 -12.17 -3.45
N LYS A 2 -54.66 -12.72 -4.57
CA LYS A 2 -53.25 -13.19 -4.70
C LYS A 2 -52.31 -12.18 -5.35
N LYS A 3 -52.75 -10.99 -5.76
CA LYS A 3 -51.96 -9.99 -6.47
C LYS A 3 -51.37 -8.89 -5.57
N LEU A 4 -51.72 -8.85 -4.27
CA LEU A 4 -51.30 -7.79 -3.36
C LEU A 4 -49.98 -8.06 -2.64
N LEU A 5 -49.47 -9.30 -2.69
CA LEU A 5 -48.21 -9.70 -2.00
C LEU A 5 -46.95 -9.53 -2.86
N LEU A 6 -47.09 -9.29 -4.16
CA LEU A 6 -45.95 -9.10 -5.07
C LEU A 6 -45.32 -7.69 -5.00
N LEU A 7 -46.13 -6.68 -4.66
CA LEU A 7 -45.66 -5.29 -4.61
C LEU A 7 -44.62 -5.00 -3.52
N PRO A 8 -44.80 -5.49 -2.26
CA PRO A 8 -43.79 -5.26 -1.23
C PRO A 8 -42.47 -6.02 -1.48
N MET A 9 -42.54 -7.15 -2.19
CA MET A 9 -41.36 -7.96 -2.51
C MET A 9 -40.47 -7.29 -3.59
N ILE A 10 -41.08 -6.59 -4.56
CA ILE A 10 -40.37 -5.82 -5.58
C ILE A 10 -39.75 -4.55 -4.97
N ALA A 11 -40.46 -3.91 -4.03
CA ALA A 11 -39.93 -2.72 -3.33
C ALA A 11 -38.72 -3.07 -2.44
N ALA A 12 -38.70 -4.26 -1.84
CA ALA A 12 -37.54 -4.74 -1.04
C ALA A 12 -36.30 -5.05 -1.89
N LEU A 13 -36.48 -5.43 -3.15
CA LEU A 13 -35.39 -5.70 -4.07
C LEU A 13 -34.75 -4.42 -4.64
N LEU A 14 -35.47 -3.30 -4.66
CA LEU A 14 -34.98 -2.01 -5.15
C LEU A 14 -34.24 -1.19 -4.10
N SER A 15 -34.35 -1.55 -2.81
CA SER A 15 -33.69 -0.82 -1.71
C SER A 15 -32.28 -1.29 -1.38
N SER A 16 -31.75 -2.32 -2.05
CA SER A 16 -30.49 -2.95 -1.68
C SER A 16 -29.23 -2.41 -2.37
N CYS A 17 -29.36 -1.41 -3.26
CA CYS A 17 -28.21 -0.83 -3.96
C CYS A 17 -27.98 0.63 -3.58
N SER A 18 -27.73 0.92 -2.31
CA SER A 18 -27.13 2.21 -1.97
C SER A 18 -25.61 2.05 -2.01
N TYR A 19 -24.98 2.46 -3.11
CA TYR A 19 -23.54 2.66 -3.15
C TYR A 19 -23.20 3.81 -2.21
N LYS A 20 -22.50 3.52 -1.11
CA LYS A 20 -21.90 4.55 -0.28
C LYS A 20 -20.60 4.97 -0.94
N TYR A 21 -20.56 6.19 -1.47
CA TYR A 21 -19.29 6.80 -1.85
C TYR A 21 -18.50 7.10 -0.56
N TYR A 22 -17.24 6.72 -0.53
CA TYR A 22 -16.29 7.18 0.46
C TYR A 22 -14.94 7.44 -0.20
N GLU A 23 -14.28 8.47 0.28
CA GLU A 23 -12.96 8.87 -0.17
C GLU A 23 -11.93 8.27 0.78
N THR A 24 -10.88 7.69 0.20
CA THR A 24 -9.71 7.26 0.95
C THR A 24 -8.50 8.03 0.46
N THR A 25 -7.90 8.85 1.33
CA THR A 25 -6.67 9.56 1.05
C THR A 25 -5.48 8.75 1.55
N TRP A 26 -4.52 8.54 0.67
CA TRP A 26 -3.28 7.86 1.00
C TRP A 26 -2.12 8.84 0.79
N VAL A 27 -1.42 9.16 1.88
CA VAL A 27 -0.28 10.08 1.89
C VAL A 27 0.98 9.30 2.27
N VAL A 28 2.04 9.56 1.53
CA VAL A 28 3.36 8.99 1.77
C VAL A 28 4.33 10.14 1.98
N ASP A 29 4.97 10.17 3.13
CA ASP A 29 5.99 11.18 3.45
C ASP A 29 7.39 10.60 3.28
N PHE A 30 8.10 11.06 2.26
CA PHE A 30 9.50 10.71 2.01
C PHE A 30 10.50 11.59 2.76
N THR A 31 10.04 12.72 3.33
CA THR A 31 10.95 13.71 3.94
C THR A 31 11.71 13.15 5.13
N LYS A 32 11.10 12.23 5.87
CA LYS A 32 11.74 11.52 6.96
C LYS A 32 13.03 10.82 6.49
N TYR A 33 12.96 10.09 5.40
CA TYR A 33 14.08 9.32 4.87
C TYR A 33 15.15 10.24 4.23
N ALA A 34 14.72 11.30 3.55
CA ALA A 34 15.63 12.28 2.99
C ALA A 34 16.48 12.96 4.07
N LYS A 35 15.91 13.25 5.25
CA LYS A 35 16.66 13.77 6.41
C LYS A 35 17.71 12.80 6.95
N GLU A 36 17.47 11.49 6.77
CA GLU A 36 18.40 10.41 7.13
C GLU A 36 19.43 10.13 6.03
N GLY A 37 19.42 10.87 4.92
CA GLY A 37 20.29 10.64 3.77
C GLY A 37 19.86 9.49 2.85
N PHE A 38 18.60 9.05 2.97
CA PHE A 38 18.03 8.03 2.10
C PHE A 38 16.95 8.63 1.19
N TYR A 39 17.12 8.51 -0.12
CA TYR A 39 16.28 9.19 -1.10
C TYR A 39 15.36 8.23 -1.84
N ILE A 40 14.09 8.59 -1.96
CA ILE A 40 13.07 7.78 -2.65
C ILE A 40 12.52 8.60 -3.81
N TYR A 41 12.66 8.08 -5.02
CA TYR A 41 12.20 8.70 -6.25
C TYR A 41 11.06 7.85 -6.86
N PRO A 42 9.82 8.36 -6.85
CA PRO A 42 8.71 7.68 -7.51
C PRO A 42 8.93 7.51 -9.02
N VAL A 43 8.25 6.52 -9.60
CA VAL A 43 8.22 6.32 -11.05
C VAL A 43 7.89 7.64 -11.77
N GLY A 44 8.63 7.95 -12.82
CA GLY A 44 8.46 9.18 -13.59
C GLY A 44 9.14 10.40 -12.99
N THR A 45 9.80 10.27 -11.83
CA THR A 45 10.64 11.33 -11.28
C THR A 45 12.02 11.23 -11.88
N GLU A 46 12.48 12.32 -12.51
CA GLU A 46 13.82 12.37 -13.05
C GLU A 46 14.83 12.62 -11.92
N VAL A 47 15.79 11.70 -11.77
CA VAL A 47 16.92 11.86 -10.84
C VAL A 47 17.96 12.77 -11.49
N LYS A 48 17.60 14.05 -11.64
CA LYS A 48 18.52 15.04 -12.20
C LYS A 48 19.69 15.26 -11.25
N GLU A 49 20.87 15.40 -11.80
CA GLU A 49 22.08 15.88 -11.11
C GLU A 49 22.78 14.87 -10.17
N LYS A 50 22.35 13.62 -10.11
CA LYS A 50 23.04 12.64 -9.27
C LYS A 50 23.44 11.40 -10.08
N ASN A 51 24.73 11.09 -10.03
CA ASN A 51 25.19 9.79 -10.47
C ASN A 51 24.76 8.74 -9.46
N TYR A 52 24.27 7.61 -9.93
CA TYR A 52 23.93 6.50 -9.08
C TYR A 52 24.39 5.18 -9.67
N ILE A 53 24.64 4.21 -8.81
CA ILE A 53 24.98 2.84 -9.16
C ILE A 53 23.79 1.96 -8.81
N PRO A 54 23.17 1.25 -9.77
CA PRO A 54 22.11 0.29 -9.48
C PRO A 54 22.68 -0.91 -8.72
N LEU A 55 22.01 -1.33 -7.65
CA LEU A 55 22.45 -2.41 -6.77
C LEU A 55 21.54 -3.63 -6.88
N SER A 56 20.22 -3.45 -6.74
CA SER A 56 19.26 -4.55 -6.75
C SER A 56 17.85 -4.06 -7.09
N GLN A 57 17.08 -4.89 -7.78
CA GLN A 57 15.63 -4.72 -7.90
C GLN A 57 14.97 -5.29 -6.65
N ILE A 58 14.10 -4.50 -6.02
CA ILE A 58 13.42 -4.90 -4.79
C ILE A 58 11.91 -4.90 -5.02
N GLU A 59 11.25 -5.93 -4.51
CA GLU A 59 9.80 -5.98 -4.39
C GLU A 59 9.42 -6.54 -3.03
N VAL A 60 8.53 -5.84 -2.33
CA VAL A 60 7.93 -6.31 -1.07
C VAL A 60 6.44 -6.51 -1.31
N LYS A 61 5.93 -7.69 -1.03
CA LYS A 61 4.52 -8.07 -1.22
C LYS A 61 3.81 -8.16 0.12
N PHE A 62 2.66 -7.50 0.19
CA PHE A 62 1.76 -7.50 1.34
C PHE A 62 0.49 -8.23 0.94
N HIS A 63 0.30 -9.44 1.43
CA HIS A 63 -0.88 -10.23 1.13
C HIS A 63 -2.06 -9.78 1.99
N ALA A 64 -3.25 -9.76 1.42
CA ALA A 64 -4.47 -9.54 2.18
C ALA A 64 -4.68 -10.70 3.15
N GLY A 65 -5.09 -10.38 4.37
CA GLY A 65 -5.35 -11.37 5.41
C GLY A 65 -6.13 -10.78 6.56
N THR A 66 -6.60 -11.64 7.46
CA THR A 66 -7.28 -11.22 8.68
C THR A 66 -6.28 -10.67 9.70
N GLU A 67 -6.78 -9.88 10.66
CA GLU A 67 -5.94 -9.35 11.75
C GLU A 67 -5.22 -10.47 12.50
N GLY A 68 -5.89 -11.62 12.73
CA GLY A 68 -5.29 -12.75 13.43
C GLY A 68 -4.12 -13.41 12.67
N GLU A 69 -4.11 -13.36 11.34
CA GLU A 69 -3.00 -13.86 10.54
C GLU A 69 -1.82 -12.90 10.55
N TRP A 70 -2.09 -11.60 10.48
CA TRP A 70 -1.06 -10.56 10.48
C TRP A 70 -0.40 -10.36 11.85
N THR A 71 -1.14 -10.51 12.95
CA THR A 71 -0.57 -10.37 14.30
C THR A 71 0.39 -11.49 14.68
N LYS A 72 0.34 -12.64 14.01
CA LYS A 72 1.36 -13.70 14.19
C LYS A 72 2.77 -13.25 13.81
N GLU A 73 2.89 -12.22 12.97
CA GLU A 73 4.17 -11.67 12.55
C GLU A 73 4.64 -10.48 13.41
N ASN A 74 4.09 -10.30 14.62
CA ASN A 74 4.43 -9.22 15.55
C ASN A 74 4.27 -7.80 14.99
N LEU A 75 3.33 -7.62 14.09
CA LEU A 75 3.06 -6.30 13.51
C LEU A 75 2.33 -5.41 14.53
N SER A 76 2.85 -4.21 14.70
CA SER A 76 2.20 -3.18 15.50
C SER A 76 0.85 -2.81 14.90
N LYS A 77 -0.19 -2.63 15.74
CA LYS A 77 -1.51 -2.13 15.31
C LYS A 77 -1.44 -0.76 14.64
N GLU A 78 -0.35 -0.02 14.85
CA GLU A 78 -0.12 1.27 14.19
C GLU A 78 0.28 1.14 12.73
N SER A 79 0.75 -0.05 12.32
CA SER A 79 1.26 -0.33 10.97
C SER A 79 0.18 -0.61 9.93
N TYR A 80 -1.05 -0.85 10.35
CA TYR A 80 -2.16 -1.21 9.46
C TYR A 80 -3.49 -0.60 9.89
N SER A 81 -4.46 -0.69 9.01
CA SER A 81 -5.89 -0.45 9.28
C SER A 81 -6.71 -1.63 8.79
N LEU A 82 -7.96 -1.73 9.22
CA LEU A 82 -8.89 -2.73 8.69
C LEU A 82 -9.77 -2.06 7.62
N ASN A 83 -9.97 -2.74 6.52
CA ASN A 83 -10.97 -2.33 5.54
C ASN A 83 -12.39 -2.70 6.01
N TYR A 84 -13.41 -2.33 5.24
CA TYR A 84 -14.81 -2.60 5.57
C TYR A 84 -15.17 -4.10 5.64
N GLN A 85 -14.33 -4.98 5.10
CA GLN A 85 -14.49 -6.43 5.15
C GLN A 85 -13.69 -7.08 6.30
N GLY A 86 -12.99 -6.28 7.11
CA GLY A 86 -12.15 -6.77 8.20
C GLY A 86 -10.78 -7.31 7.78
N PHE A 87 -10.36 -7.06 6.53
CA PHE A 87 -9.00 -7.39 6.10
C PHE A 87 -8.02 -6.29 6.44
N VAL A 88 -6.81 -6.70 6.79
CA VAL A 88 -5.69 -5.81 7.07
C VAL A 88 -5.24 -5.08 5.81
N VAL A 89 -5.10 -3.76 5.94
CA VAL A 89 -4.54 -2.89 4.91
C VAL A 89 -3.31 -2.21 5.50
N PRO A 90 -2.09 -2.52 5.02
CA PRO A 90 -0.88 -1.89 5.53
C PRO A 90 -0.88 -0.39 5.22
N LYS A 91 -0.47 0.41 6.20
CA LYS A 91 -0.34 1.86 6.05
C LYS A 91 0.86 2.20 5.16
N GLY A 92 0.79 3.37 4.51
CA GLY A 92 1.84 3.84 3.61
C GLY A 92 3.23 3.88 4.26
N ASP A 93 3.32 4.43 5.47
CA ASP A 93 4.58 4.51 6.21
C ASP A 93 5.20 3.13 6.50
N TYR A 94 4.36 2.14 6.80
CA TYR A 94 4.82 0.78 6.99
C TYR A 94 5.35 0.16 5.68
N ILE A 95 4.62 0.33 4.58
CA ILE A 95 5.05 -0.15 3.26
C ILE A 95 6.42 0.40 2.90
N ILE A 96 6.63 1.71 3.12
CA ILE A 96 7.89 2.37 2.79
C ILE A 96 9.00 1.92 3.72
N SER A 97 8.74 1.82 5.03
CA SER A 97 9.77 1.34 5.95
C SER A 97 10.29 -0.03 5.54
N ARG A 98 9.41 -0.92 5.11
CA ARG A 98 9.79 -2.28 4.69
C ARG A 98 10.66 -2.28 3.43
N ILE A 99 10.32 -1.50 2.40
CA ILE A 99 11.16 -1.48 1.18
C ILE A 99 12.49 -0.76 1.43
N VAL A 100 12.53 0.25 2.29
CA VAL A 100 13.77 0.92 2.68
C VAL A 100 14.68 -0.02 3.48
N GLU A 101 14.13 -0.81 4.40
CA GLU A 101 14.89 -1.83 5.14
C GLU A 101 15.53 -2.85 4.20
N GLU A 102 14.77 -3.34 3.20
CA GLU A 102 15.32 -4.27 2.21
C GLU A 102 16.41 -3.62 1.36
N ALA A 103 16.23 -2.36 0.93
CA ALA A 103 17.26 -1.64 0.17
C ALA A 103 18.56 -1.45 0.97
N LYS A 104 18.45 -1.12 2.25
CA LYS A 104 19.62 -0.92 3.14
C LYS A 104 20.47 -2.19 3.29
N LYS A 105 19.91 -3.38 3.12
CA LYS A 105 20.67 -4.64 3.12
C LYS A 105 21.70 -4.74 2.00
N PHE A 106 21.51 -3.98 0.93
CA PHE A 106 22.43 -3.87 -0.20
C PHE A 106 23.34 -2.63 -0.15
N ASP A 107 23.45 -1.98 1.02
CA ASP A 107 24.19 -0.72 1.20
C ASP A 107 23.65 0.44 0.32
N ALA A 108 22.38 0.40 -0.05
CA ALA A 108 21.72 1.46 -0.78
C ALA A 108 21.49 2.69 0.10
N ASN A 109 21.55 3.87 -0.50
CA ASN A 109 21.10 5.13 0.09
C ASN A 109 19.97 5.79 -0.73
N GLY A 110 19.37 5.03 -1.65
CA GLY A 110 18.21 5.46 -2.40
C GLY A 110 17.48 4.33 -3.09
N ILE A 111 16.24 4.65 -3.48
CA ILE A 111 15.39 3.82 -4.32
C ILE A 111 14.88 4.70 -5.46
N ILE A 112 15.04 4.25 -6.69
CA ILE A 112 14.46 4.87 -7.89
C ILE A 112 13.35 4.00 -8.46
N ASP A 113 12.50 4.59 -9.30
CA ASP A 113 11.32 3.94 -9.88
C ASP A 113 10.39 3.31 -8.82
N PHE A 114 10.33 3.97 -7.65
CA PHE A 114 9.45 3.53 -6.58
C PHE A 114 8.00 3.59 -7.01
N LYS A 115 7.29 2.49 -6.81
CA LYS A 115 5.83 2.41 -7.01
C LYS A 115 5.17 1.47 -6.01
N VAL A 116 3.90 1.74 -5.74
CA VAL A 116 3.01 0.83 -5.01
C VAL A 116 1.89 0.41 -5.95
N ILE A 117 1.64 -0.89 -6.01
CA ILE A 117 0.58 -1.48 -6.83
C ILE A 117 -0.41 -2.15 -5.88
N GLU A 118 -1.68 -1.83 -6.05
CA GLU A 118 -2.77 -2.49 -5.35
C GLU A 118 -3.39 -3.55 -6.25
N THR A 119 -3.60 -4.74 -5.71
CA THR A 119 -4.22 -5.88 -6.38
C THR A 119 -5.31 -6.46 -5.49
N PRO A 120 -6.23 -7.27 -6.03
CA PRO A 120 -7.23 -7.97 -5.20
C PRO A 120 -6.60 -8.87 -4.11
N GLN A 121 -5.37 -9.32 -4.31
CA GLN A 121 -4.65 -10.19 -3.38
C GLN A 121 -3.81 -9.43 -2.34
N GLY A 122 -3.73 -8.10 -2.45
CA GLY A 122 -2.94 -7.27 -1.54
C GLY A 122 -2.25 -6.09 -2.23
N ARG A 123 -1.12 -5.67 -1.66
CA ARG A 123 -0.30 -4.57 -2.20
C ARG A 123 1.12 -5.04 -2.43
N SER A 124 1.79 -4.44 -3.41
CA SER A 124 3.25 -4.57 -3.54
C SER A 124 3.90 -3.21 -3.64
N ALA A 125 5.07 -3.08 -3.03
CA ALA A 125 5.97 -1.95 -3.24
C ALA A 125 7.20 -2.43 -3.97
N SER A 126 7.62 -1.73 -5.01
CA SER A 126 8.82 -2.08 -5.77
C SER A 126 9.63 -0.86 -6.17
N GLY A 127 10.89 -1.09 -6.45
CA GLY A 127 11.83 -0.09 -6.93
C GLY A 127 13.23 -0.66 -7.09
N MET A 128 14.12 0.10 -7.65
CA MET A 128 15.54 -0.26 -7.77
C MET A 128 16.33 0.40 -6.66
N ALA A 129 16.97 -0.40 -5.82
CA ALA A 129 17.93 0.06 -4.83
C ALA A 129 19.19 0.57 -5.51
N VAL A 130 19.65 1.75 -5.13
CA VAL A 130 20.79 2.42 -5.74
C VAL A 130 21.72 3.01 -4.69
N LYS A 131 22.99 3.15 -5.08
CA LYS A 131 23.96 3.99 -4.37
C LYS A 131 24.09 5.32 -5.11
N ILE A 132 23.58 6.38 -4.52
CA ILE A 132 23.72 7.74 -5.02
C ILE A 132 25.07 8.26 -4.54
N GLN A 133 25.86 8.82 -5.49
CA GLN A 133 27.20 9.37 -5.26
C GLN A 133 27.16 10.86 -4.96
#